data_28d0643772e55af2bd43de5ead7cec69
#
_entry.id   28d0643772e55af2bd43de5ead7cec69
#
_cell.length_a   1.000
_cell.length_b   1.000
_cell.length_c   1.000
_cell.angle_alpha   90.00
_cell.angle_beta   90.00
_cell.angle_gamma   90.00
#
_symmetry.space_group_name_H-M   'P 1'
#
loop_
_entity.id
_entity.type
_entity.pdbx_description
1 polymer ?
#
loop_
_entity_poly.entity_id
_entity_poly.type
_entity_poly.pdbx_seq_one_letter_code
_entity_poly.pdbx_strand_id
1 'polypeptide(L)'
;MAFYLAFKEIWHSKGRFLLIASIVALITTLVLFIAALAEGLGDGNREYLEKLNGELIIYQDNADLSVSASRLGRSTLAEVRRVDGVADAGQVLFASSTLEFSNGAEPLDVSLVGVEPGKPGEPPAFEGVGLSRDRANEAVLDRNVALRAGVQVGDTVTVKSVQGTEEERYPLTVVGISDGRQFFLQPSIFVPLLTWEKVSPQGDPGGAQGDLISN
;
A
#
# COMPACT_ATOMS: atom_id res chain seq x y z
N MET A 1 53.43 -17.09 24.96
CA MET A 1 53.55 -16.22 26.14
C MET A 1 52.62 -15.02 26.02
N ALA A 2 52.58 -14.29 24.90
CA ALA A 2 51.74 -13.09 24.72
C ALA A 2 50.23 -13.33 24.90
N PHE A 3 49.68 -14.40 24.33
CA PHE A 3 48.25 -14.74 24.46
C PHE A 3 47.82 -15.04 25.91
N TYR A 4 48.67 -15.67 26.69
CA TYR A 4 48.36 -15.96 28.09
C TYR A 4 48.31 -14.68 28.95
N LEU A 5 49.24 -13.75 28.69
CA LEU A 5 49.27 -12.47 29.37
C LEU A 5 48.04 -11.63 28.99
N ALA A 6 47.66 -11.56 27.72
CA ALA A 6 46.50 -10.84 27.27
C ALA A 6 45.20 -11.39 27.89
N PHE A 7 45.05 -12.71 27.96
CA PHE A 7 43.88 -13.33 28.58
C PHE A 7 43.81 -13.05 30.09
N LYS A 8 44.93 -13.06 30.78
CA LYS A 8 45.01 -12.74 32.22
C LYS A 8 44.71 -11.27 32.52
N GLU A 9 45.10 -10.38 31.61
CA GLU A 9 44.81 -8.94 31.70
C GLU A 9 43.33 -8.65 31.49
N ILE A 10 42.69 -9.28 30.48
CA ILE A 10 41.24 -9.21 30.25
C ILE A 10 40.49 -9.70 31.49
N TRP A 11 40.91 -10.79 32.09
CA TRP A 11 40.25 -11.34 33.29
C TRP A 11 40.42 -10.48 34.53
N HIS A 12 41.54 -9.80 34.66
CA HIS A 12 41.82 -8.92 35.79
C HIS A 12 41.02 -7.61 35.71
N SER A 13 40.79 -7.07 34.50
CA SER A 13 40.05 -5.82 34.28
C SER A 13 38.77 -6.07 33.50
N LYS A 14 38.08 -7.16 33.79
CA LYS A 14 36.84 -7.60 33.12
C LYS A 14 35.75 -6.54 33.01
N GLY A 15 35.57 -5.69 34.03
CA GLY A 15 34.56 -4.63 34.00
C GLY A 15 34.82 -3.57 32.93
N ARG A 16 36.11 -3.21 32.73
CA ARG A 16 36.52 -2.24 31.72
C ARG A 16 36.38 -2.80 30.31
N PHE A 17 36.76 -4.05 30.10
CA PHE A 17 36.58 -4.72 28.80
C PHE A 17 35.10 -4.98 28.48
N LEU A 18 34.32 -5.37 29.48
CA LEU A 18 32.88 -5.58 29.30
C LEU A 18 32.14 -4.27 28.94
N LEU A 19 32.54 -3.15 29.54
CA LEU A 19 31.99 -1.85 29.22
C LEU A 19 32.26 -1.44 27.77
N ILE A 20 33.52 -1.59 27.32
CA ILE A 20 33.90 -1.30 25.94
C ILE A 20 33.21 -2.26 24.97
N ALA A 21 33.14 -3.54 25.27
CA ALA A 21 32.43 -4.52 24.47
C ALA A 21 30.93 -4.22 24.38
N SER A 22 30.31 -3.79 25.48
CA SER A 22 28.91 -3.39 25.47
C SER A 22 28.63 -2.15 24.60
N ILE A 23 29.52 -1.16 24.63
CA ILE A 23 29.41 0.02 23.77
C ILE A 23 29.50 -0.37 22.29
N VAL A 24 30.50 -1.19 21.94
CA VAL A 24 30.66 -1.66 20.55
C VAL A 24 29.46 -2.50 20.13
N ALA A 25 28.98 -3.40 20.98
CA ALA A 25 27.82 -4.22 20.70
C ALA A 25 26.56 -3.37 20.47
N LEU A 26 26.35 -2.34 21.30
CA LEU A 26 25.22 -1.41 21.15
C LEU A 26 25.27 -0.64 19.84
N ILE A 27 26.44 -0.10 19.49
CA ILE A 27 26.62 0.63 18.22
C ILE A 27 26.37 -0.31 17.03
N THR A 28 26.95 -1.53 17.08
CA THR A 28 26.77 -2.51 16.00
C THR A 28 25.28 -2.91 15.86
N THR A 29 24.60 -3.14 16.98
CA THR A 29 23.17 -3.46 16.98
C THR A 29 22.35 -2.33 16.40
N LEU A 30 22.66 -1.08 16.76
CA LEU A 30 21.97 0.09 16.22
C LEU A 30 22.14 0.22 14.70
N VAL A 31 23.36 0.04 14.21
CA VAL A 31 23.68 0.10 12.77
C VAL A 31 22.93 -1.00 12.01
N LEU A 32 22.97 -2.23 12.53
CA LEU A 32 22.24 -3.35 11.92
C LEU A 32 20.74 -3.16 11.95
N PHE A 33 20.20 -2.59 13.04
CA PHE A 33 18.78 -2.28 13.14
C PHE A 33 18.34 -1.23 12.10
N ILE A 34 19.12 -0.15 11.94
CA ILE A 34 18.81 0.88 10.92
C ILE A 34 18.90 0.30 9.51
N ALA A 35 19.93 -0.52 9.24
CA ALA A 35 20.08 -1.17 7.94
C ALA A 35 18.91 -2.13 7.64
N ALA A 36 18.52 -2.95 8.61
CA ALA A 36 17.38 -3.86 8.46
C ALA A 36 16.05 -3.12 8.29
N LEU A 37 15.88 -1.99 8.99
CA LEU A 37 14.68 -1.15 8.84
C LEU A 37 14.61 -0.53 7.43
N ALA A 38 15.72 -0.01 6.93
CA ALA A 38 15.79 0.57 5.59
C ALA A 38 15.47 -0.47 4.50
N GLU A 39 16.02 -1.67 4.61
CA GLU A 39 15.73 -2.78 3.70
C GLU A 39 14.25 -3.19 3.77
N GLY A 40 13.72 -3.40 4.98
CA GLY A 40 12.32 -3.81 5.16
C GLY A 40 11.30 -2.80 4.66
N LEU A 41 11.59 -1.50 4.76
CA LEU A 41 10.73 -0.45 4.19
C LEU A 41 10.80 -0.43 2.66
N GLY A 42 11.97 -0.70 2.09
CA GLY A 42 12.17 -0.82 0.64
C GLY A 42 11.42 -2.01 0.05
N ASP A 43 11.53 -3.15 0.67
CA ASP A 43 10.89 -4.40 0.22
C ASP A 43 9.35 -4.31 0.26
N GLY A 44 8.76 -3.66 1.25
CA GLY A 44 7.31 -3.50 1.35
C GLY A 44 6.68 -2.76 0.16
N ASN A 45 7.36 -1.76 -0.38
CA ASN A 45 6.90 -1.05 -1.57
C ASN A 45 7.15 -1.85 -2.85
N ARG A 46 8.23 -2.60 -2.91
CA ARG A 46 8.60 -3.43 -4.06
C ARG A 46 7.65 -4.60 -4.22
N GLU A 47 7.29 -5.27 -3.14
CA GLU A 47 6.35 -6.40 -3.14
C GLU A 47 4.99 -6.00 -3.75
N TYR A 48 4.51 -4.80 -3.45
CA TYR A 48 3.27 -4.31 -4.05
C TYR A 48 3.38 -4.19 -5.58
N LEU A 49 4.49 -3.61 -6.08
CA LEU A 49 4.73 -3.43 -7.51
C LEU A 49 4.89 -4.78 -8.24
N GLU A 50 5.57 -5.73 -7.62
CA GLU A 50 5.76 -7.08 -8.17
C GLU A 50 4.45 -7.89 -8.25
N LYS A 51 3.51 -7.59 -7.35
CA LYS A 51 2.19 -8.22 -7.33
C LYS A 51 1.14 -7.52 -8.20
N LEU A 52 1.46 -6.37 -8.79
CA LEU A 52 0.57 -5.76 -9.76
C LEU A 52 0.40 -6.68 -10.98
N ASN A 53 -0.84 -6.83 -11.41
CA ASN A 53 -1.17 -7.59 -12.62
C ASN A 53 -0.86 -6.74 -13.86
N GLY A 54 0.44 -6.55 -14.16
CA GLY A 54 0.92 -5.73 -15.25
C GLY A 54 2.42 -5.90 -15.42
N GLU A 55 2.91 -5.89 -16.66
CA GLU A 55 4.34 -6.04 -16.97
C GLU A 55 5.11 -4.72 -16.88
N LEU A 56 4.42 -3.60 -17.07
CA LEU A 56 5.01 -2.26 -17.07
C LEU A 56 4.14 -1.31 -16.25
N ILE A 57 4.79 -0.41 -15.51
CA ILE A 57 4.14 0.67 -14.76
C ILE A 57 4.64 2.00 -15.34
N ILE A 58 3.69 2.88 -15.65
CA ILE A 58 3.97 4.19 -16.21
C ILE A 58 3.79 5.25 -15.13
N TYR A 59 4.79 6.07 -14.94
CA TYR A 59 4.78 7.20 -14.03
C TYR A 59 4.89 8.50 -14.79
N GLN A 60 4.44 9.59 -14.17
CA GLN A 60 4.72 10.94 -14.64
C GLN A 60 6.23 11.19 -14.61
N ASP A 61 6.73 11.95 -15.57
CA ASP A 61 8.10 12.45 -15.55
C ASP A 61 8.36 13.26 -14.27
N ASN A 62 9.54 13.06 -13.67
CA ASN A 62 9.94 13.63 -12.37
C ASN A 62 9.14 13.17 -11.12
N ALA A 63 8.39 12.08 -11.20
CA ALA A 63 7.72 11.50 -10.04
C ALA A 63 8.64 10.55 -9.23
N ASP A 64 9.91 10.40 -9.60
CA ASP A 64 10.92 9.53 -8.95
C ASP A 64 10.39 8.12 -8.62
N LEU A 65 9.61 7.54 -9.53
CA LEU A 65 8.92 6.26 -9.38
C LEU A 65 7.97 6.20 -8.17
N SER A 66 7.58 7.36 -7.65
CA SER A 66 6.63 7.46 -6.56
C SER A 66 5.20 7.44 -7.08
N VAL A 67 4.43 6.44 -6.67
CA VAL A 67 3.01 6.31 -7.03
C VAL A 67 2.19 7.50 -6.50
N SER A 68 2.49 7.98 -5.29
CA SER A 68 1.78 9.10 -4.68
C SER A 68 2.10 10.46 -5.33
N ALA A 69 3.24 10.59 -5.99
CA ALA A 69 3.65 11.80 -6.68
C ALA A 69 3.30 11.79 -8.18
N SER A 70 3.00 10.62 -8.75
CA SER A 70 2.69 10.46 -10.16
C SER A 70 1.22 10.78 -10.44
N ARG A 71 1.00 11.70 -11.37
CA ARG A 71 -0.33 12.13 -11.82
C ARG A 71 -0.38 12.10 -13.33
N LEU A 72 -1.05 11.11 -13.87
CA LEU A 72 -1.23 10.94 -15.32
C LEU A 72 -2.66 11.30 -15.69
N GLY A 73 -2.82 12.15 -16.70
CA GLY A 73 -4.11 12.53 -17.23
C GLY A 73 -4.82 11.37 -17.96
N ARG A 74 -6.14 11.45 -18.09
CA ARG A 74 -6.93 10.46 -18.84
C ARG A 74 -6.51 10.36 -20.31
N SER A 75 -6.03 11.44 -20.91
CA SER A 75 -5.47 11.45 -22.27
C SER A 75 -4.28 10.51 -22.42
N THR A 76 -3.40 10.48 -21.41
CA THR A 76 -2.20 9.62 -21.41
C THR A 76 -2.58 8.13 -21.44
N LEU A 77 -3.62 7.72 -20.71
CA LEU A 77 -4.11 6.35 -20.78
C LEU A 77 -4.56 5.98 -22.20
N ALA A 78 -5.28 6.88 -22.86
CA ALA A 78 -5.72 6.66 -24.24
C ALA A 78 -4.56 6.62 -25.25
N GLU A 79 -3.50 7.37 -25.00
CA GLU A 79 -2.27 7.35 -25.79
C GLU A 79 -1.52 6.04 -25.58
N VAL A 80 -1.34 5.60 -24.35
CA VAL A 80 -0.68 4.34 -24.01
C VAL A 80 -1.37 3.14 -24.66
N ARG A 81 -2.71 3.10 -24.65
CA ARG A 81 -3.49 2.02 -25.27
C ARG A 81 -3.33 1.97 -26.80
N ARG A 82 -2.79 3.01 -27.42
CA ARG A 82 -2.54 3.07 -28.89
C ARG A 82 -1.10 2.76 -29.27
N VAL A 83 -0.22 2.58 -28.30
CA VAL A 83 1.18 2.24 -28.58
C VAL A 83 1.27 0.81 -29.10
N ASP A 84 1.97 0.62 -30.21
CA ASP A 84 2.20 -0.71 -30.77
C ASP A 84 2.93 -1.61 -29.77
N GLY A 85 2.40 -2.81 -29.54
CA GLY A 85 2.93 -3.77 -28.59
C GLY A 85 2.28 -3.71 -27.20
N VAL A 86 1.43 -2.71 -26.91
CA VAL A 86 0.62 -2.67 -25.68
C VAL A 86 -0.66 -3.48 -25.90
N ALA A 87 -0.81 -4.57 -25.17
CA ALA A 87 -2.01 -5.41 -25.24
C ALA A 87 -3.21 -4.75 -24.55
N ASP A 88 -2.99 -4.19 -23.38
CA ASP A 88 -3.98 -3.44 -22.61
C ASP A 88 -3.30 -2.54 -21.56
N ALA A 89 -4.05 -1.59 -21.02
CA ALA A 89 -3.58 -0.71 -19.95
C ALA A 89 -4.73 -0.36 -19.02
N GLY A 90 -4.47 -0.36 -17.71
CA GLY A 90 -5.43 -0.01 -16.65
C GLY A 90 -4.93 1.14 -15.81
N GLN A 91 -5.85 1.94 -15.33
CA GLN A 91 -5.55 3.03 -14.39
C GLN A 91 -5.62 2.52 -12.96
N VAL A 92 -4.66 2.95 -12.14
CA VAL A 92 -4.63 2.65 -10.71
C VAL A 92 -4.52 3.95 -9.94
N LEU A 93 -5.45 4.18 -9.02
CA LEU A 93 -5.51 5.37 -8.17
C LEU A 93 -5.31 4.97 -6.71
N PHE A 94 -4.70 5.85 -5.92
CA PHE A 94 -4.41 5.59 -4.51
C PHE A 94 -4.91 6.73 -3.63
N ALA A 95 -5.49 6.37 -2.48
CA ALA A 95 -5.79 7.28 -1.39
C ALA A 95 -5.64 6.53 -0.05
N SER A 96 -5.42 7.26 1.04
CA SER A 96 -5.53 6.69 2.38
C SER A 96 -6.96 6.88 2.87
N SER A 97 -7.52 5.86 3.52
CA SER A 97 -8.88 5.90 4.08
C SER A 97 -9.00 5.02 5.31
N THR A 98 -10.05 5.23 6.10
CA THR A 98 -10.36 4.38 7.25
C THR A 98 -11.54 3.48 6.92
N LEU A 99 -11.40 2.20 7.19
CA LEU A 99 -12.43 1.19 6.99
C LEU A 99 -13.11 0.87 8.32
N GLU A 100 -14.44 1.00 8.36
CA GLU A 100 -15.29 0.63 9.49
C GLU A 100 -16.01 -0.69 9.16
N PHE A 101 -16.22 -1.53 10.18
CA PHE A 101 -16.79 -2.86 10.01
C PHE A 101 -18.13 -2.98 10.73
N SER A 102 -19.10 -3.62 10.09
CA SER A 102 -20.44 -3.84 10.66
C SER A 102 -20.48 -4.83 11.83
N ASN A 103 -19.46 -5.67 11.95
CA ASN A 103 -19.32 -6.67 13.02
C ASN A 103 -18.76 -6.12 14.33
N GLY A 104 -18.46 -4.81 14.42
CA GLY A 104 -17.89 -4.17 15.61
C GLY A 104 -16.38 -4.32 15.76
N ALA A 105 -15.68 -4.83 14.75
CA ALA A 105 -14.22 -4.82 14.72
C ALA A 105 -13.69 -3.36 14.74
N GLU A 106 -12.48 -3.18 15.26
CA GLU A 106 -11.85 -1.85 15.32
C GLU A 106 -11.64 -1.29 13.90
N PRO A 107 -11.88 0.02 13.69
CA PRO A 107 -11.58 0.68 12.43
C PRO A 107 -10.12 0.48 12.03
N LEU A 108 -9.87 0.31 10.74
CA LEU A 108 -8.54 0.04 10.21
C LEU A 108 -8.18 1.04 9.12
N ASP A 109 -7.00 1.63 9.23
CA ASP A 109 -6.47 2.45 8.16
C ASP A 109 -5.97 1.57 7.01
N VAL A 110 -6.41 1.89 5.81
CA VAL A 110 -6.17 1.12 4.60
C VAL A 110 -5.77 2.02 3.43
N SER A 111 -5.02 1.45 2.51
CA SER A 111 -4.84 2.05 1.19
C SER A 111 -6.06 1.74 0.32
N LEU A 112 -6.83 2.78 0.02
CA LEU A 112 -7.94 2.71 -0.92
C LEU A 112 -7.42 2.79 -2.35
N VAL A 113 -7.54 1.71 -3.09
CA VAL A 113 -7.01 1.57 -4.46
C VAL A 113 -8.17 1.52 -5.44
N GLY A 114 -8.22 2.49 -6.36
CA GLY A 114 -9.18 2.52 -7.47
C GLY A 114 -8.59 1.82 -8.69
N VAL A 115 -9.32 0.88 -9.26
CA VAL A 115 -8.89 0.12 -10.45
C VAL A 115 -10.01 0.01 -11.47
N GLU A 116 -9.66 -0.14 -12.74
CA GLU A 116 -10.61 -0.48 -13.79
C GLU A 116 -10.88 -2.00 -13.77
N PRO A 117 -12.14 -2.46 -13.57
CA PRO A 117 -12.47 -3.87 -13.56
C PRO A 117 -12.07 -4.59 -14.85
N GLY A 118 -11.44 -5.75 -14.74
CA GLY A 118 -10.95 -6.55 -15.87
C GLY A 118 -9.73 -6.00 -16.59
N LYS A 119 -9.06 -4.95 -16.05
CA LYS A 119 -7.88 -4.33 -16.64
C LYS A 119 -6.62 -4.60 -15.83
N PRO A 120 -5.42 -4.41 -16.42
CA PRO A 120 -4.17 -4.45 -15.67
C PRO A 120 -4.23 -3.52 -14.44
N GLY A 121 -3.74 -4.01 -13.30
CA GLY A 121 -3.83 -3.31 -12.01
C GLY A 121 -4.91 -3.84 -11.08
N GLU A 122 -5.95 -4.51 -11.58
CA GLU A 122 -6.90 -5.24 -10.73
C GLU A 122 -6.23 -6.48 -10.12
N PRO A 123 -6.28 -6.67 -8.79
CA PRO A 123 -5.76 -7.87 -8.17
C PRO A 123 -6.64 -9.08 -8.49
N PRO A 124 -6.06 -10.27 -8.72
CA PRO A 124 -6.85 -11.48 -8.80
C PRO A 124 -7.57 -11.73 -7.47
N ALA A 125 -8.87 -12.02 -7.51
CA ALA A 125 -9.60 -12.50 -6.35
C ALA A 125 -9.20 -13.96 -6.06
N PHE A 126 -8.71 -14.20 -4.85
CA PHE A 126 -8.36 -15.54 -4.38
C PHE A 126 -9.60 -16.27 -3.84
N GLU A 127 -10.48 -15.53 -3.20
CA GLU A 127 -11.80 -15.98 -2.75
C GLU A 127 -12.86 -15.04 -3.32
N GLY A 128 -14.01 -15.57 -3.71
CA GLY A 128 -15.09 -14.81 -4.31
C GLY A 128 -14.85 -14.48 -5.80
N VAL A 129 -15.16 -13.27 -6.20
CA VAL A 129 -15.05 -12.79 -7.58
C VAL A 129 -14.35 -11.42 -7.63
N GLY A 130 -13.82 -11.07 -8.80
CA GLY A 130 -13.29 -9.73 -9.06
C GLY A 130 -14.40 -8.67 -9.12
N LEU A 131 -14.01 -7.41 -9.31
CA LEU A 131 -14.93 -6.30 -9.45
C LEU A 131 -15.75 -6.42 -10.75
N SER A 132 -17.03 -6.07 -10.69
CA SER A 132 -17.94 -6.32 -11.82
C SER A 132 -18.02 -5.15 -12.80
N ARG A 133 -18.05 -3.91 -12.33
CA ARG A 133 -18.30 -2.69 -13.12
C ARG A 133 -17.65 -1.47 -12.50
N ASP A 134 -17.31 -0.46 -13.32
CA ASP A 134 -16.66 0.78 -12.90
C ASP A 134 -17.43 1.59 -11.82
N ARG A 135 -18.73 1.41 -11.73
CA ARG A 135 -19.58 2.09 -10.75
C ARG A 135 -20.41 1.09 -9.96
N ALA A 136 -19.76 0.19 -9.26
CA ALA A 136 -20.42 -0.73 -8.35
C ALA A 136 -19.99 -0.42 -6.91
N ASN A 137 -20.90 -0.55 -5.95
CA ASN A 137 -20.56 -0.45 -4.53
C ASN A 137 -19.95 -1.78 -4.05
N GLU A 138 -18.88 -2.18 -4.69
CA GLU A 138 -18.16 -3.43 -4.49
C GLU A 138 -16.74 -3.15 -4.01
N ALA A 139 -16.19 -4.10 -3.27
CA ALA A 139 -14.82 -4.04 -2.82
C ALA A 139 -14.18 -5.44 -2.86
N VAL A 140 -12.91 -5.49 -3.26
CA VAL A 140 -12.03 -6.64 -3.04
C VAL A 140 -11.08 -6.28 -1.92
N LEU A 141 -11.08 -7.05 -0.85
CA LEU A 141 -10.26 -6.80 0.34
C LEU A 141 -8.92 -7.54 0.23
N ASP A 142 -7.88 -6.92 0.78
CA ASP A 142 -6.66 -7.63 1.12
C ASP A 142 -6.95 -8.71 2.19
N ARG A 143 -6.31 -9.87 2.06
CA ARG A 143 -6.43 -10.97 3.05
C ARG A 143 -6.14 -10.51 4.47
N ASN A 144 -5.18 -9.59 4.67
CA ASN A 144 -4.83 -9.10 6.00
C ASN A 144 -5.97 -8.27 6.62
N VAL A 145 -6.73 -7.51 5.81
CA VAL A 145 -7.94 -6.81 6.26
C VAL A 145 -8.99 -7.83 6.68
N ALA A 146 -9.27 -8.79 5.80
CA ALA A 146 -10.29 -9.82 6.04
C ALA A 146 -10.01 -10.62 7.33
N LEU A 147 -8.75 -11.05 7.53
CA LEU A 147 -8.34 -11.79 8.72
C LEU A 147 -8.39 -10.94 10.00
N ARG A 148 -7.94 -9.69 9.97
CA ARG A 148 -7.93 -8.82 11.15
C ARG A 148 -9.32 -8.44 11.62
N ALA A 149 -10.21 -8.16 10.67
CA ALA A 149 -11.58 -7.74 10.96
C ALA A 149 -12.58 -8.89 11.02
N GLY A 150 -12.21 -10.12 10.65
CA GLY A 150 -13.10 -11.26 10.59
C GLY A 150 -14.20 -11.11 9.53
N VAL A 151 -13.89 -10.44 8.41
CA VAL A 151 -14.81 -10.15 7.31
C VAL A 151 -14.71 -11.23 6.24
N GLN A 152 -15.83 -11.62 5.66
CA GLN A 152 -15.95 -12.62 4.61
C GLN A 152 -16.57 -12.03 3.33
N VAL A 153 -16.47 -12.79 2.24
CA VAL A 153 -17.17 -12.44 0.99
C VAL A 153 -18.67 -12.38 1.23
N GLY A 154 -19.32 -11.31 0.81
CA GLY A 154 -20.73 -11.01 1.03
C GLY A 154 -21.00 -10.04 2.17
N ASP A 155 -20.03 -9.78 3.05
CA ASP A 155 -20.18 -8.81 4.12
C ASP A 155 -20.15 -7.38 3.59
N THR A 156 -20.60 -6.45 4.41
CA THR A 156 -20.54 -5.02 4.12
C THR A 156 -19.46 -4.35 4.97
N VAL A 157 -18.60 -3.60 4.32
CA VAL A 157 -17.62 -2.73 4.95
C VAL A 157 -17.93 -1.28 4.61
N THR A 158 -17.56 -0.34 5.45
CA THR A 158 -17.87 1.08 5.25
C THR A 158 -16.58 1.86 5.15
N VAL A 159 -16.37 2.53 4.02
CA VAL A 159 -15.26 3.45 3.86
C VAL A 159 -15.66 4.81 4.43
N LYS A 160 -14.87 5.29 5.38
CA LYS A 160 -15.02 6.62 5.95
C LYS A 160 -14.18 7.61 5.15
N SER A 161 -14.84 8.56 4.54
CA SER A 161 -14.22 9.67 3.81
C SER A 161 -14.41 10.96 4.57
N VAL A 162 -13.34 11.73 4.74
CA VAL A 162 -13.40 13.06 5.34
C VAL A 162 -13.30 14.09 4.23
N GLN A 163 -14.38 14.80 3.97
CA GLN A 163 -14.44 15.88 2.97
C GLN A 163 -14.59 17.22 3.69
N GLY A 164 -13.48 17.92 3.87
CA GLY A 164 -13.48 19.16 4.65
C GLY A 164 -13.84 18.93 6.13
N THR A 165 -15.01 19.40 6.57
CA THR A 165 -15.53 19.20 7.93
C THR A 165 -16.60 18.12 8.03
N GLU A 166 -17.01 17.53 6.91
CA GLU A 166 -18.05 16.51 6.86
C GLU A 166 -17.43 15.12 6.74
N GLU A 167 -17.94 14.19 7.54
CA GLU A 167 -17.60 12.77 7.46
C GLU A 167 -18.70 12.06 6.67
N GLU A 168 -18.33 11.52 5.53
CA GLU A 168 -19.21 10.68 4.75
C GLU A 168 -18.85 9.20 4.87
N ARG A 169 -19.86 8.35 4.90
CA ARG A 169 -19.74 6.91 5.03
C ARG A 169 -20.31 6.21 3.83
N TYR A 170 -19.48 5.42 3.17
CA TYR A 170 -19.84 4.69 1.95
C TYR A 170 -19.84 3.19 2.21
N PRO A 171 -21.01 2.54 2.27
CA PRO A 171 -21.08 1.10 2.40
C PRO A 171 -20.71 0.43 1.07
N LEU A 172 -19.84 -0.57 1.15
CA LEU A 172 -19.37 -1.39 0.04
C LEU A 172 -19.57 -2.87 0.36
N THR A 173 -19.99 -3.65 -0.62
CA THR A 173 -20.12 -5.10 -0.47
C THR A 173 -18.78 -5.77 -0.82
N VAL A 174 -18.30 -6.63 0.04
CA VAL A 174 -17.10 -7.42 -0.22
C VAL A 174 -17.43 -8.53 -1.20
N VAL A 175 -16.94 -8.42 -2.43
CA VAL A 175 -17.18 -9.41 -3.49
C VAL A 175 -16.04 -10.42 -3.63
N GLY A 176 -14.85 -10.06 -3.14
CA GLY A 176 -13.69 -10.94 -3.18
C GLY A 176 -12.63 -10.58 -2.15
N ILE A 177 -11.72 -11.52 -1.95
CA ILE A 177 -10.53 -11.37 -1.12
C ILE A 177 -9.32 -11.68 -1.98
N SER A 178 -8.37 -10.76 -2.06
CA SER A 178 -7.10 -10.93 -2.76
C SER A 178 -6.04 -11.55 -1.84
N ASP A 179 -4.92 -11.96 -2.41
CA ASP A 179 -3.70 -12.27 -1.64
C ASP A 179 -3.21 -11.03 -0.88
N GLY A 180 -2.41 -11.23 0.17
CA GLY A 180 -1.92 -10.12 0.99
C GLY A 180 -1.15 -9.09 0.16
N ARG A 181 -1.72 -7.91 -0.05
CA ARG A 181 -1.13 -6.78 -0.78
C ARG A 181 -1.12 -5.56 0.13
N GLN A 182 0.05 -5.09 0.44
CA GLN A 182 0.23 -3.92 1.29
C GLN A 182 0.86 -2.81 0.47
N PHE A 183 0.27 -1.63 0.52
CA PHE A 183 0.84 -0.42 -0.03
C PHE A 183 1.18 0.53 1.11
N PHE A 184 2.43 1.01 1.17
CA PHE A 184 2.95 1.82 2.28
C PHE A 184 2.72 1.18 3.66
N LEU A 185 2.96 -0.13 3.79
CA LEU A 185 2.74 -0.89 5.03
C LEU A 185 1.27 -0.91 5.51
N GLN A 186 0.35 -0.38 4.73
CA GLN A 186 -1.08 -0.46 4.98
C GLN A 186 -1.69 -1.54 4.10
N PRO A 187 -2.60 -2.35 4.64
CA PRO A 187 -3.34 -3.30 3.83
C PRO A 187 -4.25 -2.57 2.86
N SER A 188 -4.52 -3.16 1.70
CA SER A 188 -5.24 -2.52 0.62
C SER A 188 -6.70 -2.95 0.53
N ILE A 189 -7.54 -2.04 0.07
CA ILE A 189 -8.90 -2.30 -0.40
C ILE A 189 -9.02 -1.81 -1.84
N PHE A 190 -9.51 -2.66 -2.72
CA PHE A 190 -9.67 -2.35 -4.14
C PHE A 190 -11.14 -2.08 -4.43
N VAL A 191 -11.39 -0.99 -5.12
CA VAL A 191 -12.73 -0.56 -5.51
C VAL A 191 -12.74 -0.16 -6.98
N PRO A 192 -13.92 -0.20 -7.65
CA PRO A 192 -14.02 0.27 -9.01
C PRO A 192 -13.64 1.75 -9.14
N LEU A 193 -13.06 2.14 -10.27
CA LEU A 193 -12.49 3.47 -10.50
C LEU A 193 -13.47 4.62 -10.20
N LEU A 194 -14.69 4.54 -10.74
CA LEU A 194 -15.71 5.58 -10.50
C LEU A 194 -16.28 5.56 -9.07
N THR A 195 -16.22 4.44 -8.40
CA THR A 195 -16.53 4.35 -6.97
C THR A 195 -15.44 5.00 -6.15
N TRP A 196 -14.17 4.77 -6.52
CA TRP A 196 -13.04 5.44 -5.89
C TRP A 196 -13.13 6.97 -5.98
N GLU A 197 -13.45 7.51 -7.16
CA GLU A 197 -13.63 8.96 -7.35
C GLU A 197 -14.69 9.56 -6.42
N LYS A 198 -15.73 8.79 -6.10
CA LYS A 198 -16.79 9.19 -5.19
C LYS A 198 -16.39 9.09 -3.71
N VAL A 199 -15.62 8.07 -3.37
CA VAL A 199 -15.37 7.64 -1.98
C VAL A 199 -14.03 8.18 -1.47
N SER A 200 -13.07 8.47 -2.36
CA SER A 200 -11.77 8.96 -1.96
C SER A 200 -11.88 10.28 -1.20
N PRO A 201 -11.13 10.45 -0.10
CA PRO A 201 -11.08 11.72 0.60
C PRO A 201 -10.63 12.80 -0.38
N GLN A 202 -11.47 13.81 -0.61
CA GLN A 202 -11.08 15.00 -1.37
C GLN A 202 -10.20 15.88 -0.46
N GLY A 203 -9.00 15.44 -0.22
CA GLY A 203 -7.99 16.23 0.48
C GLY A 203 -7.31 17.14 -0.52
N ASP A 204 -7.49 18.43 -0.32
CA ASP A 204 -6.80 19.56 -0.98
C ASP A 204 -6.93 19.60 -2.52
N PRO A 205 -7.52 20.64 -3.11
CA PRO A 205 -7.62 20.80 -4.57
C PRO A 205 -6.25 20.88 -5.29
N GLY A 206 -5.14 20.78 -4.57
CA GLY A 206 -3.78 20.61 -5.09
C GLY A 206 -3.38 19.16 -5.40
N GLY A 207 -4.17 18.16 -4.90
CA GLY A 207 -3.83 16.73 -5.02
C GLY A 207 -4.64 16.02 -6.02
N ALA A 208 -4.84 15.55 -6.92
CA ALA A 208 -5.57 14.65 -7.83
C ALA A 208 -6.70 15.27 -8.67
N GLN A 209 -7.18 16.45 -8.35
CA GLN A 209 -8.28 17.09 -9.10
C GLN A 209 -7.82 18.14 -10.10
N GLY A 210 -6.49 18.28 -10.31
CA GLY A 210 -5.89 19.34 -11.13
C GLY A 210 -6.12 19.26 -12.63
N ASP A 211 -6.75 18.21 -13.18
CA ASP A 211 -6.93 18.14 -14.64
C ASP A 211 -8.15 17.32 -15.12
N LEU A 212 -9.24 17.36 -14.36
CA LEU A 212 -10.50 16.80 -14.86
C LEU A 212 -11.33 17.80 -15.67
N ILE A 213 -10.88 19.06 -15.77
CA ILE A 213 -11.56 20.09 -16.57
C ILE A 213 -10.49 20.83 -17.38
N SER A 214 -10.23 20.37 -18.55
CA SER A 214 -9.81 21.23 -19.64
C SER A 214 -10.53 20.77 -20.90
N ASN A 215 -11.35 21.66 -21.40
CA ASN A 215 -12.12 21.75 -22.65
C ASN A 215 -11.76 20.74 -23.76
#